data_12d6087b61998e9d190df4dd3bf1e769
#
_entry.id   12d6087b61998e9d190df4dd3bf1e769
#
_cell.length_a   1.000
_cell.length_b   1.000
_cell.length_c   1.000
_cell.angle_alpha   90.00
_cell.angle_beta   90.00
_cell.angle_gamma   90.00
#
_symmetry.space_group_name_H-M   'P 1'
#
loop_
_entity.id
_entity.type
_entity.pdbx_description
1 polymer ?
#
loop_
_entity_poly.entity_id
_entity_poly.type
_entity_poly.pdbx_seq_one_letter_code
_entity_poly.pdbx_strand_id
1 'polypeptide(L)'
;MDRVATSSAERHASKRRGVCVGADVGGTWIRVAVWNAHRVTTSVVPTDRDLLQLASVLRAIWRRRRWSRRRVAALVVASRGLWTPAERRTLARALRGLAARVFVISDAQAALLGALGRKPGVLLLSGTGSIVVGRNARGRWARAGGLGPALGDEGSGFWLGREWLRATVRNGNLLPALRASHGRDPVKTIAALAPDVLARARRGDRRARRIAAEGQRQLAAGALEVARTLQLGSTVNASWAGSVLADRWYRAGLIRAVARAGLKARWHRPAEEPVVAAARLAAALARS
;
A
#
# COMPACT_ATOMS: atom_id res chain seq x y z
N MET A 1 -30.14 29.39 -16.25
CA MET A 1 -30.97 28.27 -15.72
C MET A 1 -31.08 27.22 -16.79
N ASP A 2 -30.11 26.29 -16.85
CA ASP A 2 -30.22 25.13 -17.74
C ASP A 2 -29.91 23.88 -16.95
N ARG A 3 -30.99 23.18 -16.54
CA ARG A 3 -30.93 21.83 -16.01
C ARG A 3 -30.71 20.88 -17.20
N VAL A 4 -29.48 20.37 -17.36
CA VAL A 4 -29.20 19.28 -18.28
C VAL A 4 -29.97 18.05 -17.79
N ALA A 5 -31.06 17.75 -18.46
CA ALA A 5 -31.85 16.53 -18.26
C ALA A 5 -31.04 15.36 -18.82
N THR A 6 -30.41 14.57 -17.92
CA THR A 6 -29.83 13.28 -18.28
C THR A 6 -30.93 12.36 -18.81
N SER A 7 -30.77 11.85 -20.04
CA SER A 7 -31.78 11.10 -20.75
C SER A 7 -32.16 9.82 -20.00
N SER A 8 -33.44 9.40 -20.15
CA SER A 8 -33.98 8.15 -19.59
C SER A 8 -33.17 6.92 -20.03
N ALA A 9 -32.57 6.93 -21.23
CA ALA A 9 -31.70 5.89 -21.76
C ALA A 9 -30.40 5.73 -21.00
N GLU A 10 -29.77 6.86 -20.54
CA GLU A 10 -28.57 6.81 -19.71
C GLU A 10 -28.85 6.25 -18.32
N ARG A 11 -30.02 6.53 -17.76
CA ARG A 11 -30.47 5.97 -16.47
C ARG A 11 -30.76 4.47 -16.58
N HIS A 12 -31.30 4.00 -17.69
CA HIS A 12 -31.55 2.56 -17.96
C HIS A 12 -30.25 1.80 -18.26
N ALA A 13 -29.31 2.38 -19.00
CA ALA A 13 -27.98 1.80 -19.25
C ALA A 13 -27.14 1.68 -17.97
N SER A 14 -27.25 2.64 -17.04
CA SER A 14 -26.62 2.60 -15.73
C SER A 14 -27.17 1.50 -14.82
N LYS A 15 -28.45 1.18 -14.91
CA LYS A 15 -29.10 0.08 -14.15
C LYS A 15 -28.62 -1.32 -14.55
N ARG A 16 -28.11 -1.51 -15.78
CA ARG A 16 -27.61 -2.81 -16.29
C ARG A 16 -26.12 -3.06 -16.00
N ARG A 17 -25.33 -2.03 -15.67
CA ARG A 17 -23.92 -2.22 -15.34
C ARG A 17 -23.77 -2.56 -13.86
N GLY A 18 -23.29 -3.78 -13.58
CA GLY A 18 -23.03 -4.22 -12.21
C GLY A 18 -22.03 -3.31 -11.49
N VAL A 19 -22.16 -3.24 -10.18
CA VAL A 19 -21.27 -2.45 -9.30
C VAL A 19 -19.90 -3.09 -9.24
N CYS A 20 -18.83 -2.31 -9.30
CA CYS A 20 -17.45 -2.77 -9.12
C CYS A 20 -16.90 -2.26 -7.78
N VAL A 21 -16.33 -3.16 -7.00
CA VAL A 21 -15.93 -2.87 -5.62
C VAL A 21 -14.46 -3.14 -5.41
N GLY A 22 -13.76 -2.19 -4.79
CA GLY A 22 -12.44 -2.36 -4.21
C GLY A 22 -12.55 -2.41 -2.69
N ALA A 23 -11.81 -3.31 -2.06
CA ALA A 23 -11.64 -3.36 -0.61
C ALA A 23 -10.14 -3.35 -0.29
N ASP A 24 -9.71 -2.46 0.60
CA ASP A 24 -8.35 -2.40 1.15
C ASP A 24 -8.40 -2.78 2.62
N VAL A 25 -7.80 -3.92 2.94
CA VAL A 25 -7.81 -4.52 4.28
C VAL A 25 -6.52 -4.15 4.99
N GLY A 26 -6.60 -3.10 5.79
CA GLY A 26 -5.54 -2.67 6.68
C GLY A 26 -5.52 -3.45 8.01
N GLY A 27 -4.65 -3.03 8.91
CA GLY A 27 -4.53 -3.67 10.23
C GLY A 27 -5.63 -3.28 11.23
N THR A 28 -6.38 -2.20 10.97
CA THR A 28 -7.35 -1.63 11.93
C THR A 28 -8.66 -1.29 11.22
N TRP A 29 -8.61 -1.09 9.92
CA TRP A 29 -9.74 -0.64 9.11
C TRP A 29 -9.80 -1.39 7.80
N ILE A 30 -11.02 -1.69 7.36
CA ILE A 30 -11.33 -2.08 5.99
C ILE A 30 -11.89 -0.84 5.29
N ARG A 31 -11.22 -0.41 4.22
CA ARG A 31 -11.74 0.63 3.33
C ARG A 31 -12.43 -0.03 2.16
N VAL A 32 -13.60 0.45 1.80
CA VAL A 32 -14.37 -0.05 0.66
C VAL A 32 -14.66 1.09 -0.29
N ALA A 33 -14.26 0.96 -1.54
CA ALA A 33 -14.58 1.89 -2.61
C ALA A 33 -15.52 1.21 -3.61
N VAL A 34 -16.54 1.95 -4.02
CA VAL A 34 -17.51 1.52 -5.01
C VAL A 34 -17.34 2.37 -6.25
N TRP A 35 -17.08 1.70 -7.36
CA TRP A 35 -17.00 2.33 -8.66
C TRP A 35 -18.31 2.11 -9.42
N ASN A 36 -19.01 3.22 -9.68
CA ASN A 36 -20.22 3.21 -10.49
C ASN A 36 -20.08 4.25 -11.60
N ALA A 37 -19.94 3.77 -12.83
CA ALA A 37 -19.73 4.55 -14.05
C ALA A 37 -18.55 5.55 -13.95
N HIS A 38 -18.74 6.71 -13.33
CA HIS A 38 -17.71 7.75 -13.18
C HIS A 38 -17.57 8.24 -11.73
N ARG A 39 -18.37 7.67 -10.81
CA ARG A 39 -18.40 8.10 -9.41
C ARG A 39 -17.79 7.04 -8.50
N VAL A 40 -16.90 7.48 -7.59
CA VAL A 40 -16.36 6.65 -6.53
C VAL A 40 -16.94 7.10 -5.20
N THR A 41 -17.44 6.14 -4.43
CA THR A 41 -17.81 6.38 -3.03
C THR A 41 -16.98 5.47 -2.13
N THR A 42 -16.42 6.02 -1.06
CA THR A 42 -15.63 5.28 -0.10
C THR A 42 -16.37 5.15 1.22
N SER A 43 -16.12 4.07 1.93
CA SER A 43 -16.58 3.85 3.31
C SER A 43 -15.49 3.12 4.08
N VAL A 44 -15.45 3.34 5.39
CA VAL A 44 -14.46 2.74 6.30
C VAL A 44 -15.21 1.94 7.35
N VAL A 45 -14.73 0.73 7.62
CA VAL A 45 -15.30 -0.17 8.65
C VAL A 45 -14.16 -0.64 9.54
N PRO A 46 -14.33 -0.63 10.88
CA PRO A 46 -13.36 -1.21 11.80
C PRO A 46 -13.16 -2.70 11.52
N THR A 47 -11.96 -3.22 11.79
CA THR A 47 -11.66 -4.65 11.71
C THR A 47 -10.71 -5.03 12.84
N ASP A 48 -10.83 -6.27 13.29
CA ASP A 48 -9.94 -6.91 14.26
C ASP A 48 -8.77 -7.69 13.64
N ARG A 49 -8.51 -7.46 12.36
CA ARG A 49 -7.45 -8.09 11.53
C ARG A 49 -7.70 -9.54 11.11
N ASP A 50 -8.83 -10.12 11.43
CA ASP A 50 -9.13 -11.48 10.99
C ASP A 50 -9.61 -11.49 9.54
N LEU A 51 -8.74 -11.97 8.64
CA LEU A 51 -9.10 -12.16 7.22
C LEU A 51 -10.22 -13.21 7.03
N LEU A 52 -10.42 -14.10 7.99
CA LEU A 52 -11.50 -15.07 7.95
C LEU A 52 -12.86 -14.38 8.15
N GLN A 53 -12.89 -13.28 8.90
CA GLN A 53 -14.09 -12.47 9.09
C GLN A 53 -14.38 -11.50 7.95
N LEU A 54 -13.42 -11.28 7.04
CA LEU A 54 -13.60 -10.35 5.93
C LEU A 54 -14.86 -10.66 5.10
N ALA A 55 -15.12 -11.94 4.84
CA ALA A 55 -16.30 -12.35 4.10
C ALA A 55 -17.61 -11.95 4.81
N SER A 56 -17.67 -12.09 6.14
CA SER A 56 -18.85 -11.70 6.94
C SER A 56 -19.04 -10.19 6.98
N VAL A 57 -17.95 -9.43 7.14
CA VAL A 57 -17.97 -7.96 7.09
C VAL A 57 -18.48 -7.47 5.74
N LEU A 58 -17.95 -7.99 4.64
CA LEU A 58 -18.40 -7.62 3.30
C LEU A 58 -19.86 -8.02 3.06
N ARG A 59 -20.30 -9.21 3.53
CA ARG A 59 -21.73 -9.60 3.46
C ARG A 59 -22.64 -8.66 4.24
N ALA A 60 -22.20 -8.15 5.40
CA ALA A 60 -22.96 -7.17 6.16
C ALA A 60 -23.10 -5.84 5.39
N ILE A 61 -22.03 -5.39 4.72
CA ILE A 61 -22.07 -4.21 3.85
C ILE A 61 -23.02 -4.44 2.67
N TRP A 62 -22.98 -5.62 2.02
CA TRP A 62 -23.87 -5.98 0.91
C TRP A 62 -25.33 -5.97 1.34
N ARG A 63 -25.65 -6.55 2.50
CA ARG A 63 -27.01 -6.52 3.07
C ARG A 63 -27.52 -5.11 3.29
N ARG A 64 -26.71 -4.24 3.92
CA ARG A 64 -27.08 -2.83 4.14
C ARG A 64 -27.32 -2.08 2.84
N ARG A 65 -26.58 -2.40 1.78
CA ARG A 65 -26.70 -1.80 0.45
C ARG A 65 -27.69 -2.50 -0.47
N ARG A 66 -28.36 -3.55 0.01
CA ARG A 66 -29.25 -4.42 -0.78
C ARG A 66 -28.62 -4.93 -2.08
N TRP A 67 -27.34 -5.34 -2.00
CA TRP A 67 -26.60 -5.90 -3.11
C TRP A 67 -26.64 -7.43 -3.08
N SER A 68 -26.95 -8.02 -4.24
CA SER A 68 -26.78 -9.45 -4.50
C SER A 68 -25.47 -9.71 -5.25
N ARG A 69 -25.05 -10.96 -5.34
CA ARG A 69 -23.92 -11.39 -6.17
C ARG A 69 -24.05 -10.92 -7.63
N ARG A 70 -25.27 -10.94 -8.18
CA ARG A 70 -25.53 -10.48 -9.55
C ARG A 70 -25.39 -8.97 -9.71
N ARG A 71 -25.55 -8.23 -8.63
CA ARG A 71 -25.40 -6.77 -8.61
C ARG A 71 -23.93 -6.34 -8.58
N VAL A 72 -23.04 -7.17 -7.98
CA VAL A 72 -21.60 -6.87 -7.89
C VAL A 72 -20.88 -7.64 -9.00
N ALA A 73 -20.50 -6.93 -10.07
CA ALA A 73 -19.84 -7.52 -11.23
C ALA A 73 -18.43 -8.01 -10.91
N ALA A 74 -17.66 -7.21 -10.16
CA ALA A 74 -16.32 -7.59 -9.71
C ALA A 74 -15.98 -7.00 -8.35
N LEU A 75 -15.24 -7.78 -7.57
CA LEU A 75 -14.64 -7.40 -6.29
C LEU A 75 -13.13 -7.59 -6.38
N VAL A 76 -12.37 -6.54 -6.09
CA VAL A 76 -10.91 -6.63 -5.88
C VAL A 76 -10.61 -6.35 -4.41
N VAL A 77 -9.99 -7.31 -3.75
CA VAL A 77 -9.53 -7.17 -2.38
C VAL A 77 -8.02 -7.00 -2.37
N ALA A 78 -7.55 -5.91 -1.77
CA ALA A 78 -6.15 -5.66 -1.46
C ALA A 78 -5.91 -5.94 0.02
N SER A 79 -4.91 -6.75 0.36
CA SER A 79 -4.60 -7.06 1.76
C SER A 79 -3.10 -7.27 1.96
N ARG A 80 -2.63 -6.91 3.15
CA ARG A 80 -1.31 -7.27 3.65
C ARG A 80 -1.18 -8.77 3.87
N GLY A 81 0.07 -9.28 3.87
CA GLY A 81 0.36 -10.68 4.22
C GLY A 81 -0.04 -11.71 3.17
N LEU A 82 -0.44 -11.28 1.98
CA LEU A 82 -0.79 -12.16 0.88
C LEU A 82 0.37 -12.24 -0.13
N TRP A 83 1.39 -12.99 0.23
CA TRP A 83 2.66 -13.04 -0.48
C TRP A 83 2.64 -13.96 -1.68
N THR A 84 1.97 -15.11 -1.55
CA THR A 84 1.97 -16.16 -2.54
C THR A 84 0.70 -16.19 -3.37
N PRO A 85 0.74 -16.71 -4.61
CA PRO A 85 -0.46 -16.97 -5.38
C PRO A 85 -1.45 -17.93 -4.68
N ALA A 86 -0.93 -18.86 -3.86
CA ALA A 86 -1.75 -19.81 -3.11
C ALA A 86 -2.61 -19.11 -2.05
N GLU A 87 -2.02 -18.24 -1.22
CA GLU A 87 -2.74 -17.43 -0.22
C GLU A 87 -3.83 -16.56 -0.87
N ARG A 88 -3.51 -15.91 -1.99
CA ARG A 88 -4.48 -15.10 -2.73
C ARG A 88 -5.63 -15.93 -3.27
N ARG A 89 -5.37 -17.13 -3.80
CA ARG A 89 -6.43 -18.06 -4.25
C ARG A 89 -7.28 -18.53 -3.08
N THR A 90 -6.70 -18.81 -1.92
CA THR A 90 -7.44 -19.23 -0.72
C THR A 90 -8.41 -18.13 -0.27
N LEU A 91 -7.94 -16.89 -0.14
CA LEU A 91 -8.82 -15.76 0.19
C LEU A 91 -9.89 -15.52 -0.89
N ALA A 92 -9.52 -15.61 -2.17
CA ALA A 92 -10.50 -15.45 -3.26
C ALA A 92 -11.60 -16.53 -3.20
N ARG A 93 -11.26 -17.76 -2.80
CA ARG A 93 -12.26 -18.83 -2.58
C ARG A 93 -13.19 -18.51 -1.42
N ALA A 94 -12.66 -18.02 -0.30
CA ALA A 94 -13.47 -17.64 0.88
C ALA A 94 -14.45 -16.50 0.57
N LEU A 95 -14.14 -15.66 -0.42
CA LEU A 95 -14.96 -14.55 -0.86
C LEU A 95 -15.93 -14.90 -2.01
N ARG A 96 -15.98 -16.17 -2.45
CA ARG A 96 -16.94 -16.61 -3.47
C ARG A 96 -18.37 -16.30 -3.03
N GLY A 97 -19.19 -15.90 -4.02
CA GLY A 97 -20.60 -15.54 -3.76
C GLY A 97 -20.81 -14.05 -3.41
N LEU A 98 -19.74 -13.27 -3.17
CA LEU A 98 -19.88 -11.83 -2.96
C LEU A 98 -19.95 -11.02 -4.26
N ALA A 99 -19.38 -11.52 -5.33
CA ALA A 99 -19.39 -10.90 -6.66
C ALA A 99 -19.42 -11.97 -7.75
N ALA A 100 -19.72 -11.57 -8.98
CA ALA A 100 -19.59 -12.44 -10.14
C ALA A 100 -18.12 -12.86 -10.35
N ARG A 101 -17.19 -11.92 -10.17
CA ARG A 101 -15.74 -12.14 -10.24
C ARG A 101 -15.05 -11.61 -8.96
N VAL A 102 -14.13 -12.39 -8.39
CA VAL A 102 -13.36 -12.02 -7.21
C VAL A 102 -11.87 -12.11 -7.51
N PHE A 103 -11.14 -11.05 -7.23
CA PHE A 103 -9.68 -10.97 -7.39
C PHE A 103 -9.06 -10.52 -6.08
N VAL A 104 -7.88 -11.04 -5.79
CA VAL A 104 -7.12 -10.69 -4.59
C VAL A 104 -5.72 -10.28 -5.01
N ILE A 105 -5.29 -9.12 -4.51
CA ILE A 105 -3.95 -8.55 -4.72
C ILE A 105 -3.34 -8.18 -3.36
N SER A 106 -2.03 -7.90 -3.33
CA SER A 106 -1.43 -7.33 -2.13
C SER A 106 -1.78 -5.84 -1.99
N ASP A 107 -1.73 -5.32 -0.76
CA ASP A 107 -1.85 -3.89 -0.46
C ASP A 107 -0.82 -3.05 -1.21
N ALA A 108 0.43 -3.54 -1.32
CA ALA A 108 1.50 -2.88 -2.06
C ALA A 108 1.21 -2.82 -3.58
N GLN A 109 0.57 -3.85 -4.15
CA GLN A 109 0.11 -3.83 -5.54
C GLN A 109 -0.98 -2.78 -5.75
N ALA A 110 -1.96 -2.71 -4.85
CA ALA A 110 -3.00 -1.68 -4.89
C ALA A 110 -2.40 -0.27 -4.75
N ALA A 111 -1.43 -0.10 -3.85
CA ALA A 111 -0.74 1.17 -3.67
C ALA A 111 0.03 1.60 -4.93
N LEU A 112 0.73 0.67 -5.62
CA LEU A 112 1.40 0.99 -6.88
C LEU A 112 0.40 1.37 -7.97
N LEU A 113 -0.70 0.64 -8.08
CA LEU A 113 -1.77 0.98 -9.04
C LEU A 113 -2.39 2.35 -8.73
N GLY A 114 -2.57 2.68 -7.45
CA GLY A 114 -3.03 4.01 -7.03
C GLY A 114 -2.02 5.11 -7.32
N ALA A 115 -0.74 4.81 -7.22
CA ALA A 115 0.32 5.79 -7.44
C ALA A 115 0.59 6.05 -8.93
N LEU A 116 0.67 5.01 -9.75
CA LEU A 116 1.11 5.08 -11.15
C LEU A 116 0.06 4.64 -12.17
N GLY A 117 -1.09 4.16 -11.71
CA GLY A 117 -2.11 3.58 -12.60
C GLY A 117 -1.55 2.34 -13.30
N ARG A 118 -1.71 2.30 -14.64
CA ARG A 118 -1.19 1.21 -15.48
C ARG A 118 0.24 1.43 -15.99
N LYS A 119 0.87 2.57 -15.69
CA LYS A 119 2.23 2.86 -16.12
C LYS A 119 3.22 1.87 -15.49
N PRO A 120 4.18 1.33 -16.27
CA PRO A 120 5.26 0.55 -15.71
C PRO A 120 6.13 1.43 -14.79
N GLY A 121 6.63 0.85 -13.70
CA GLY A 121 7.43 1.61 -12.75
C GLY A 121 7.54 0.94 -11.39
N VAL A 122 8.03 1.68 -10.42
CA VAL A 122 8.28 1.23 -9.04
C VAL A 122 7.56 2.11 -8.02
N LEU A 123 7.11 1.52 -6.94
CA LEU A 123 6.63 2.20 -5.74
C LEU A 123 7.51 1.82 -4.56
N LEU A 124 8.04 2.83 -3.88
CA LEU A 124 8.72 2.66 -2.60
C LEU A 124 7.71 2.98 -1.49
N LEU A 125 7.44 2.00 -0.65
CA LEU A 125 6.50 2.14 0.46
C LEU A 125 7.27 2.04 1.77
N SER A 126 7.12 3.05 2.64
CA SER A 126 7.69 3.06 3.97
C SER A 126 6.74 3.73 4.96
N GLY A 127 6.20 2.91 5.85
CA GLY A 127 5.35 3.25 6.98
C GLY A 127 5.86 2.51 8.22
N THR A 128 5.02 1.76 8.92
CA THR A 128 5.47 0.86 10.02
C THR A 128 6.48 -0.16 9.51
N GLY A 129 6.21 -0.81 8.37
CA GLY A 129 7.16 -1.63 7.61
C GLY A 129 7.54 -0.95 6.30
N SER A 130 8.37 -1.63 5.48
CA SER A 130 8.77 -1.13 4.17
C SER A 130 8.79 -2.23 3.11
N ILE A 131 8.54 -1.84 1.87
CA ILE A 131 8.64 -2.71 0.70
C ILE A 131 8.82 -1.84 -0.55
N VAL A 132 9.57 -2.35 -1.51
CA VAL A 132 9.56 -1.82 -2.87
C VAL A 132 8.85 -2.81 -3.78
N VAL A 133 7.91 -2.33 -4.57
CA VAL A 133 7.20 -3.12 -5.57
C VAL A 133 7.26 -2.45 -6.92
N GLY A 134 7.25 -3.25 -7.98
CA GLY A 134 7.24 -2.74 -9.34
C GLY A 134 6.36 -3.58 -10.25
N ARG A 135 6.04 -2.99 -11.40
CA ARG A 135 5.32 -3.64 -12.49
C ARG A 135 5.89 -3.19 -13.83
N ASN A 136 6.07 -4.12 -14.77
CA ASN A 136 6.49 -3.76 -16.14
C ASN A 136 5.28 -3.62 -17.09
N ALA A 137 5.55 -3.21 -18.33
CA ALA A 137 4.52 -3.03 -19.35
C ALA A 137 3.77 -4.32 -19.70
N ARG A 138 4.43 -5.49 -19.55
CA ARG A 138 3.82 -6.83 -19.76
C ARG A 138 2.97 -7.28 -18.57
N GLY A 139 2.85 -6.48 -17.50
CA GLY A 139 2.09 -6.79 -16.30
C GLY A 139 2.79 -7.72 -15.32
N ARG A 140 4.08 -8.06 -15.51
CA ARG A 140 4.88 -8.80 -14.52
C ARG A 140 5.17 -7.93 -13.31
N TRP A 141 5.17 -8.57 -12.14
CA TRP A 141 5.42 -7.93 -10.86
C TRP A 141 6.73 -8.42 -10.25
N ALA A 142 7.44 -7.54 -9.58
CA ALA A 142 8.56 -7.87 -8.71
C ALA A 142 8.48 -7.05 -7.41
N ARG A 143 9.19 -7.52 -6.39
CA ARG A 143 9.35 -6.83 -5.11
C ARG A 143 10.74 -7.02 -4.54
N ALA A 144 11.17 -6.08 -3.72
CA ALA A 144 12.33 -6.19 -2.85
C ALA A 144 11.92 -5.78 -1.43
N GLY A 145 12.47 -6.45 -0.43
CA GLY A 145 12.12 -6.25 0.97
C GLY A 145 10.71 -6.72 1.32
N GLY A 146 10.14 -6.11 2.36
CA GLY A 146 8.82 -6.48 2.89
C GLY A 146 8.81 -7.85 3.57
N LEU A 147 9.92 -8.23 4.21
CA LEU A 147 10.05 -9.49 4.95
C LEU A 147 9.59 -9.38 6.40
N GLY A 148 9.06 -8.21 6.77
CA GLY A 148 8.62 -7.92 8.11
C GLY A 148 9.76 -7.49 9.05
N PRO A 149 9.41 -7.12 10.30
CA PRO A 149 10.34 -6.48 11.24
C PRO A 149 11.50 -7.38 11.69
N ALA A 150 11.33 -8.71 11.61
CA ALA A 150 12.36 -9.66 12.01
C ALA A 150 13.48 -9.80 10.98
N LEU A 151 13.12 -9.82 9.69
CA LEU A 151 14.05 -10.20 8.60
C LEU A 151 14.28 -9.08 7.57
N GLY A 152 13.65 -7.90 7.75
CA GLY A 152 13.72 -6.84 6.77
C GLY A 152 13.15 -5.52 7.29
N ASP A 153 12.31 -4.91 6.46
CA ASP A 153 11.68 -3.60 6.68
C ASP A 153 12.68 -2.44 6.81
N GLU A 154 13.83 -2.55 6.14
CA GLU A 154 14.87 -1.51 6.14
C GLU A 154 14.33 -0.18 5.65
N GLY A 155 14.66 0.88 6.38
CA GLY A 155 14.18 2.23 6.09
C GLY A 155 12.73 2.49 6.45
N SER A 156 12.04 1.55 7.13
CA SER A 156 10.71 1.75 7.71
C SER A 156 10.75 2.49 9.04
N GLY A 157 9.57 2.83 9.56
CA GLY A 157 9.44 3.42 10.89
C GLY A 157 9.93 2.47 11.98
N PHE A 158 9.60 1.18 11.89
CA PHE A 158 10.10 0.18 12.82
C PHE A 158 11.64 0.10 12.78
N TRP A 159 12.21 0.01 11.58
CA TRP A 159 13.65 -0.08 11.41
C TRP A 159 14.36 1.17 11.95
N LEU A 160 13.87 2.38 11.63
CA LEU A 160 14.44 3.64 12.14
C LEU A 160 14.41 3.70 13.67
N GLY A 161 13.27 3.34 14.26
CA GLY A 161 13.12 3.30 15.71
C GLY A 161 14.01 2.23 16.37
N ARG A 162 14.10 1.04 15.77
CA ARG A 162 14.96 -0.05 16.25
C ARG A 162 16.44 0.35 16.24
N GLU A 163 16.92 0.91 15.14
CA GLU A 163 18.32 1.35 15.04
C GLU A 163 18.64 2.52 16.01
N TRP A 164 17.66 3.39 16.24
CA TRP A 164 17.78 4.43 17.26
C TRP A 164 17.90 3.84 18.66
N LEU A 165 17.03 2.91 19.04
CA LEU A 165 17.09 2.22 20.35
C LEU A 165 18.39 1.45 20.51
N ARG A 166 18.86 0.71 19.51
CA ARG A 166 20.16 0.03 19.53
C ARG A 166 21.30 1.01 19.78
N ALA A 167 21.23 2.18 19.19
CA ALA A 167 22.23 3.20 19.38
C ALA A 167 22.17 3.83 20.79
N THR A 168 20.99 3.95 21.42
CA THR A 168 20.85 4.43 22.82
C THR A 168 21.36 3.40 23.80
N VAL A 169 21.10 2.11 23.60
CA VAL A 169 21.64 1.01 24.42
C VAL A 169 23.17 1.00 24.40
N ARG A 170 23.79 1.14 23.24
CA ARG A 170 25.25 1.21 23.11
C ARG A 170 25.87 2.39 23.87
N ASN A 171 25.08 3.41 24.20
CA ASN A 171 25.51 4.54 25.03
C ASN A 171 25.16 4.39 26.53
N GLY A 172 24.82 3.17 26.98
CA GLY A 172 24.49 2.86 28.35
C GLY A 172 23.04 3.13 28.76
N ASN A 173 22.16 3.61 27.86
CA ASN A 173 20.76 3.85 28.21
C ASN A 173 19.86 2.71 27.69
N LEU A 174 19.64 1.71 28.54
CA LEU A 174 18.88 0.50 28.23
C LEU A 174 17.33 0.69 28.39
N LEU A 175 16.90 1.54 29.32
CA LEU A 175 15.50 1.65 29.71
C LEU A 175 14.53 1.95 28.56
N PRO A 176 14.81 2.87 27.60
CA PRO A 176 13.89 3.10 26.47
C PRO A 176 13.70 1.84 25.60
N ALA A 177 14.77 1.06 25.41
CA ALA A 177 14.71 -0.17 24.62
C ALA A 177 13.86 -1.24 25.30
N LEU A 178 14.07 -1.45 26.62
CA LEU A 178 13.26 -2.39 27.40
C LEU A 178 11.78 -2.02 27.39
N ARG A 179 11.43 -0.76 27.65
CA ARG A 179 10.04 -0.28 27.61
C ARG A 179 9.38 -0.50 26.25
N ALA A 180 10.11 -0.25 25.17
CA ALA A 180 9.58 -0.42 23.83
C ALA A 180 9.43 -1.90 23.43
N SER A 181 10.34 -2.77 23.86
CA SER A 181 10.34 -4.20 23.48
C SER A 181 9.37 -5.05 24.31
N HIS A 182 9.07 -4.68 25.55
CA HIS A 182 8.13 -5.40 26.43
C HIS A 182 6.71 -4.85 26.41
N GLY A 183 6.40 -3.88 25.54
CA GLY A 183 5.05 -3.34 25.39
C GLY A 183 4.09 -4.29 24.70
N ARG A 184 2.79 -3.98 24.76
CA ARG A 184 1.72 -4.81 24.16
C ARG A 184 1.83 -4.99 22.63
N ASP A 185 2.38 -4.01 21.93
CA ASP A 185 2.66 -4.04 20.49
C ASP A 185 4.04 -3.41 20.23
N PRO A 186 5.14 -4.20 20.44
CA PRO A 186 6.49 -3.70 20.30
C PRO A 186 6.79 -3.09 18.93
N VAL A 187 6.25 -3.70 17.86
CA VAL A 187 6.48 -3.23 16.49
C VAL A 187 5.90 -1.83 16.31
N LYS A 188 4.67 -1.62 16.76
CA LYS A 188 4.02 -0.31 16.67
C LYS A 188 4.69 0.73 17.57
N THR A 189 5.05 0.35 18.79
CA THR A 189 5.73 1.22 19.76
C THR A 189 7.08 1.68 19.23
N ILE A 190 7.89 0.78 18.69
CA ILE A 190 9.19 1.09 18.10
C ILE A 190 9.02 1.96 16.84
N ALA A 191 8.08 1.62 15.98
CA ALA A 191 7.81 2.40 14.76
C ALA A 191 7.38 3.84 15.07
N ALA A 192 6.69 4.07 16.18
CA ALA A 192 6.27 5.40 16.62
C ALA A 192 7.43 6.34 16.96
N LEU A 193 8.65 5.83 17.14
CA LEU A 193 9.86 6.65 17.36
C LEU A 193 10.37 7.32 16.07
N ALA A 194 9.97 6.84 14.89
CA ALA A 194 10.51 7.33 13.62
C ALA A 194 10.36 8.85 13.42
N PRO A 195 9.23 9.50 13.72
CA PRO A 195 9.11 10.96 13.59
C PRO A 195 10.15 11.71 14.43
N ASP A 196 10.43 11.27 15.67
CA ASP A 196 11.43 11.89 16.54
C ASP A 196 12.86 11.67 16.01
N VAL A 197 13.18 10.46 15.55
CA VAL A 197 14.46 10.16 14.90
C VAL A 197 14.68 11.07 13.69
N LEU A 198 13.69 11.24 12.85
CA LEU A 198 13.78 12.12 11.67
C LEU A 198 13.87 13.60 12.07
N ALA A 199 13.18 14.02 13.13
CA ALA A 199 13.29 15.37 13.67
C ALA A 199 14.71 15.66 14.20
N ARG A 200 15.31 14.72 14.93
CA ARG A 200 16.71 14.79 15.39
C ARG A 200 17.70 14.87 14.23
N ALA A 201 17.49 14.05 13.20
CA ALA A 201 18.32 14.06 12.01
C ALA A 201 18.29 15.44 11.30
N ARG A 202 17.11 16.07 11.20
CA ARG A 202 16.97 17.43 10.66
C ARG A 202 17.73 18.47 11.49
N ARG A 203 17.67 18.36 12.82
CA ARG A 203 18.39 19.26 13.76
C ARG A 203 19.90 19.02 13.81
N GLY A 204 20.43 18.07 13.06
CA GLY A 204 21.88 17.88 12.95
C GLY A 204 22.45 16.72 13.77
N ASP A 205 21.65 15.97 14.50
CA ASP A 205 22.12 14.78 15.21
C ASP A 205 22.79 13.81 14.23
N ARG A 206 24.11 13.61 14.43
CA ARG A 206 24.96 12.80 13.53
C ARG A 206 24.51 11.34 13.48
N ARG A 207 24.02 10.80 14.59
CA ARG A 207 23.56 9.40 14.69
C ARG A 207 22.24 9.22 13.95
N ALA A 208 21.27 10.08 14.22
CA ALA A 208 19.98 10.05 13.54
C ALA A 208 20.14 10.25 12.02
N ARG A 209 21.07 11.12 11.58
CA ARG A 209 21.41 11.29 10.16
C ARG A 209 21.99 10.02 9.53
N ARG A 210 22.90 9.31 10.23
CA ARG A 210 23.46 8.04 9.74
C ARG A 210 22.38 6.99 9.60
N ILE A 211 21.50 6.84 10.60
CA ILE A 211 20.37 5.89 10.54
C ILE A 211 19.46 6.24 9.36
N ALA A 212 19.05 7.49 9.22
CA ALA A 212 18.18 7.90 8.10
C ALA A 212 18.84 7.64 6.74
N ALA A 213 20.12 7.99 6.59
CA ALA A 213 20.86 7.76 5.34
C ALA A 213 20.99 6.27 4.99
N GLU A 214 21.21 5.42 5.99
CA GLU A 214 21.24 3.97 5.78
C GLU A 214 19.89 3.43 5.29
N GLY A 215 18.80 3.79 5.98
CA GLY A 215 17.45 3.39 5.54
C GLY A 215 17.11 3.86 4.11
N GLN A 216 17.55 5.07 3.75
CA GLN A 216 17.40 5.58 2.38
C GLN A 216 18.20 4.77 1.37
N ARG A 217 19.43 4.34 1.70
CA ARG A 217 20.27 3.49 0.84
C ARG A 217 19.64 2.13 0.60
N GLN A 218 19.11 1.49 1.64
CA GLN A 218 18.47 0.17 1.55
C GLN A 218 17.21 0.23 0.66
N LEU A 219 16.36 1.23 0.85
CA LEU A 219 15.20 1.44 -0.02
C LEU A 219 15.60 1.73 -1.48
N ALA A 220 16.69 2.46 -1.69
CA ALA A 220 17.21 2.76 -3.03
C ALA A 220 17.76 1.50 -3.70
N ALA A 221 18.49 0.65 -2.96
CA ALA A 221 18.96 -0.64 -3.45
C ALA A 221 17.81 -1.54 -3.88
N GLY A 222 16.74 -1.63 -3.05
CA GLY A 222 15.54 -2.36 -3.42
C GLY A 222 14.84 -1.81 -4.68
N ALA A 223 14.85 -0.49 -4.89
CA ALA A 223 14.28 0.11 -6.10
C ALA A 223 15.09 -0.29 -7.35
N LEU A 224 16.41 -0.30 -7.25
CA LEU A 224 17.29 -0.72 -8.35
C LEU A 224 17.13 -2.22 -8.65
N GLU A 225 17.04 -3.07 -7.62
CA GLU A 225 16.81 -4.51 -7.73
C GLU A 225 15.50 -4.79 -8.48
N VAL A 226 14.39 -4.17 -8.06
CA VAL A 226 13.08 -4.32 -8.70
C VAL A 226 13.11 -3.84 -10.15
N ALA A 227 13.76 -2.70 -10.42
CA ALA A 227 13.87 -2.16 -11.76
C ALA A 227 14.64 -3.11 -12.70
N ARG A 228 15.74 -3.70 -12.22
CA ARG A 228 16.55 -4.70 -12.96
C ARG A 228 15.77 -6.00 -13.19
N THR A 229 15.13 -6.55 -12.16
CA THR A 229 14.32 -7.78 -12.25
C THR A 229 13.20 -7.66 -13.28
N LEU A 230 12.61 -6.49 -13.39
CA LEU A 230 11.52 -6.21 -14.33
C LEU A 230 12.00 -5.70 -15.70
N GLN A 231 13.30 -5.49 -15.86
CA GLN A 231 13.89 -4.92 -17.08
C GLN A 231 13.19 -3.60 -17.46
N LEU A 232 13.02 -2.71 -16.47
CA LEU A 232 12.46 -1.40 -16.73
C LEU A 232 13.45 -0.57 -17.55
N GLY A 233 12.92 0.29 -18.42
CA GLY A 233 13.75 1.10 -19.33
C GLY A 233 14.68 2.09 -18.60
N SER A 234 15.45 2.85 -19.37
CA SER A 234 16.50 3.75 -18.89
C SER A 234 15.99 4.85 -17.93
N THR A 235 14.71 5.21 -18.03
CA THR A 235 14.06 6.15 -17.10
C THR A 235 12.79 5.47 -16.52
N VAL A 236 12.81 5.23 -15.22
CA VAL A 236 11.78 4.50 -14.51
C VAL A 236 10.76 5.45 -13.89
N ASN A 237 9.46 5.22 -14.09
CA ASN A 237 8.45 5.93 -13.31
C ASN A 237 8.54 5.44 -11.85
N ALA A 238 8.64 6.36 -10.91
CA ALA A 238 8.73 6.07 -9.49
C ALA A 238 7.69 6.85 -8.71
N SER A 239 7.22 6.27 -7.63
CA SER A 239 6.34 6.94 -6.66
C SER A 239 6.64 6.46 -5.25
N TRP A 240 5.96 7.04 -4.28
CA TRP A 240 6.16 6.73 -2.86
C TRP A 240 4.82 6.59 -2.14
N ALA A 241 4.83 5.85 -1.02
CA ALA A 241 3.70 5.75 -0.10
C ALA A 241 4.19 5.50 1.34
N GLY A 242 3.29 5.68 2.30
CA GLY A 242 3.54 5.42 3.72
C GLY A 242 3.96 6.66 4.51
N SER A 243 3.75 6.58 5.83
CA SER A 243 3.90 7.69 6.76
C SER A 243 5.34 8.21 6.88
N VAL A 244 6.35 7.33 6.77
CA VAL A 244 7.76 7.74 6.81
C VAL A 244 8.14 8.51 5.55
N LEU A 245 7.64 8.13 4.39
CA LEU A 245 7.89 8.86 3.13
C LEU A 245 6.97 10.09 2.96
N ALA A 246 5.99 10.29 3.83
CA ALA A 246 5.30 11.57 3.96
C ALA A 246 6.25 12.67 4.48
N ASP A 247 7.28 12.32 5.27
CA ASP A 247 8.32 13.25 5.68
C ASP A 247 9.13 13.73 4.47
N ARG A 248 9.06 15.03 4.20
CA ARG A 248 9.68 15.64 3.00
C ARG A 248 11.21 15.53 3.03
N TRP A 249 11.83 15.68 4.19
CA TRP A 249 13.29 15.63 4.32
C TRP A 249 13.81 14.20 4.06
N TYR A 250 13.17 13.19 4.66
CA TYR A 250 13.53 11.78 4.45
C TYR A 250 13.32 11.36 3.00
N ARG A 251 12.18 11.73 2.42
CA ARG A 251 11.87 11.46 1.01
C ARG A 251 12.86 12.15 0.06
N ALA A 252 13.24 13.40 0.30
CA ALA A 252 14.25 14.08 -0.52
C ALA A 252 15.61 13.37 -0.47
N GLY A 253 16.00 12.86 0.70
CA GLY A 253 17.19 12.04 0.86
C GLY A 253 17.11 10.73 0.10
N LEU A 254 15.95 10.06 0.13
CA LEU A 254 15.70 8.84 -0.64
C LEU A 254 15.81 9.09 -2.16
N ILE A 255 15.23 10.17 -2.67
CA ILE A 255 15.31 10.53 -4.10
C ILE A 255 16.79 10.66 -4.51
N ARG A 256 17.60 11.34 -3.70
CA ARG A 256 19.05 11.45 -3.96
C ARG A 256 19.76 10.09 -3.86
N ALA A 257 19.36 9.23 -2.91
CA ALA A 257 19.93 7.89 -2.77
C ALA A 257 19.63 7.00 -3.99
N VAL A 258 18.41 7.07 -4.51
CA VAL A 258 17.98 6.35 -5.73
C VAL A 258 18.82 6.81 -6.95
N ALA A 259 19.02 8.10 -7.10
CA ALA A 259 19.87 8.63 -8.18
C ALA A 259 21.33 8.19 -8.03
N ARG A 260 21.90 8.24 -6.82
CA ARG A 260 23.26 7.74 -6.54
C ARG A 260 23.43 6.23 -6.76
N ALA A 261 22.37 5.46 -6.55
CA ALA A 261 22.36 4.03 -6.88
C ALA A 261 22.32 3.75 -8.41
N GLY A 262 22.27 4.79 -9.25
CA GLY A 262 22.27 4.70 -10.70
C GLY A 262 20.89 4.50 -11.34
N LEU A 263 19.80 4.63 -10.58
CA LEU A 263 18.45 4.54 -11.14
C LEU A 263 17.93 5.93 -11.53
N LYS A 264 17.83 6.19 -12.84
CA LYS A 264 17.16 7.39 -13.35
C LYS A 264 15.65 7.25 -13.15
N ALA A 265 15.07 8.05 -12.25
CA ALA A 265 13.67 7.94 -11.89
C ALA A 265 12.91 9.25 -12.20
N ARG A 266 11.74 9.10 -12.85
CA ARG A 266 10.74 10.16 -12.97
C ARG A 266 9.74 10.00 -11.84
N TRP A 267 9.79 10.91 -10.87
CA TRP A 267 8.96 10.86 -9.66
C TRP A 267 7.56 11.42 -9.91
N HIS A 268 6.55 10.67 -9.50
CA HIS A 268 5.14 11.03 -9.57
C HIS A 268 4.55 11.08 -8.16
N ARG A 269 3.71 12.06 -7.88
CA ARG A 269 2.85 12.00 -6.69
C ARG A 269 1.83 10.86 -6.86
N PRO A 270 1.47 10.14 -5.78
CA PRO A 270 0.37 9.19 -5.84
C PRO A 270 -0.89 9.84 -6.42
N ALA A 271 -1.49 9.20 -7.44
CA ALA A 271 -2.61 9.77 -8.17
C ALA A 271 -3.94 9.57 -7.44
N GLU A 272 -4.06 8.44 -6.72
CA GLU A 272 -5.28 8.08 -5.99
C GLU A 272 -4.98 7.12 -4.83
N GLU A 273 -5.97 6.94 -3.95
CA GLU A 273 -5.87 5.98 -2.85
C GLU A 273 -5.87 4.52 -3.34
N PRO A 274 -5.18 3.59 -2.63
CA PRO A 274 -5.11 2.17 -2.99
C PRO A 274 -6.49 1.51 -3.16
N VAL A 275 -7.45 1.84 -2.32
CA VAL A 275 -8.81 1.30 -2.37
C VAL A 275 -9.56 1.76 -3.63
N VAL A 276 -9.33 2.99 -4.09
CA VAL A 276 -9.91 3.52 -5.33
C VAL A 276 -9.31 2.82 -6.54
N ALA A 277 -7.99 2.61 -6.52
CA ALA A 277 -7.29 1.85 -7.55
C ALA A 277 -7.79 0.40 -7.63
N ALA A 278 -8.05 -0.25 -6.49
CA ALA A 278 -8.64 -1.58 -6.44
C ALA A 278 -10.05 -1.60 -7.07
N ALA A 279 -10.89 -0.61 -6.78
CA ALA A 279 -12.22 -0.50 -7.39
C ALA A 279 -12.15 -0.24 -8.91
N ARG A 280 -11.19 0.57 -9.36
CA ARG A 280 -10.92 0.80 -10.79
C ARG A 280 -10.43 -0.47 -11.49
N LEU A 281 -9.57 -1.23 -10.83
CA LEU A 281 -9.14 -2.54 -11.33
C LEU A 281 -10.33 -3.50 -11.44
N ALA A 282 -11.23 -3.53 -10.45
CA ALA A 282 -12.45 -4.32 -10.51
C ALA A 282 -13.31 -3.94 -11.72
N ALA A 283 -13.44 -2.64 -12.01
CA ALA A 283 -14.18 -2.16 -13.18
C ALA A 283 -13.51 -2.55 -14.52
N ALA A 284 -12.19 -2.61 -14.58
CA ALA A 284 -11.47 -3.09 -15.75
C ALA A 284 -11.69 -4.60 -15.98
N LEU A 285 -11.58 -5.39 -14.89
CA LEU A 285 -11.76 -6.84 -14.93
C LEU A 285 -13.20 -7.28 -15.18
N ALA A 286 -14.19 -6.44 -14.87
CA ALA A 286 -15.59 -6.72 -15.18
C ALA A 286 -15.91 -6.58 -16.68
N ARG A 287 -15.06 -5.86 -17.44
CA ARG A 287 -15.21 -5.65 -18.89
C ARG A 287 -14.45 -6.65 -19.76
N SER A 288 -13.43 -7.31 -19.18
CA SER A 288 -12.69 -8.42 -19.80
C SER A 288 -13.45 -9.75 -19.62
#